data_5526c8ffc723e88f1bd666b61de68136
#
_entry.id   5526c8ffc723e88f1bd666b61de68136
#
_cell.length_a   1.000
_cell.length_b   1.000
_cell.length_c   1.000
_cell.angle_alpha   90.00
_cell.angle_beta   90.00
_cell.angle_gamma   90.00
#
_symmetry.space_group_name_H-M   'P 1'
#
loop_
_entity.id
_entity.type
_entity.pdbx_description
1 polymer ?
#
loop_
_entity_poly.entity_id
_entity_poly.type
_entity_poly.pdbx_seq_one_letter_code
_entity_poly.pdbx_strand_id
1 'polypeptide(L)'
;MSRRSDRHTGGEAAGDRSEMKEINMSTMMKNLQIASMAVLVAGAVLAPFGAQAQNGVTRTDLQRHDLSAPGREAIQVRVDLAPGVAFGKHTHPGEEVIYVLEGQLEYQLEDKPPVTLKAGDVLFIPAGTIHSARNPGSVTGSELATYIVEKGKPLLTLVK
;
A
#
# COMPACT_ATOMS: atom_id res chain seq x y z
N MET A 1 15.00 -44.49 -68.91
CA MET A 1 13.88 -45.38 -69.31
C MET A 1 12.63 -44.84 -68.63
N SER A 2 11.92 -44.22 -69.41
CA SER A 2 10.69 -44.52 -70.18
C SER A 2 9.46 -44.10 -69.34
N ARG A 3 8.85 -42.92 -69.75
CA ARG A 3 7.52 -42.78 -70.43
C ARG A 3 6.36 -43.20 -69.56
N ARG A 4 5.25 -42.51 -69.42
CA ARG A 4 4.32 -41.75 -70.30
C ARG A 4 3.24 -41.15 -69.40
N SER A 5 2.86 -39.88 -69.47
CA SER A 5 1.82 -39.36 -70.40
C SER A 5 0.45 -40.04 -70.27
N ASP A 6 -0.53 -39.21 -69.88
CA ASP A 6 -1.80 -38.85 -70.57
C ASP A 6 -2.71 -38.14 -69.59
N ARG A 7 -3.02 -36.90 -69.77
CA ARG A 7 -4.12 -36.21 -70.51
C ARG A 7 -5.51 -36.86 -70.38
N HIS A 8 -6.46 -36.17 -69.75
CA HIS A 8 -7.71 -35.71 -70.39
C HIS A 8 -8.58 -34.98 -69.35
N THR A 9 -8.86 -33.72 -69.68
CA THR A 9 -10.16 -33.12 -70.17
C THR A 9 -11.21 -33.03 -69.06
N GLY A 10 -11.58 -31.83 -68.64
CA GLY A 10 -12.61 -31.03 -69.27
C GLY A 10 -13.88 -31.13 -68.47
N GLY A 11 -14.37 -30.03 -67.97
CA GLY A 11 -15.69 -29.97 -67.35
C GLY A 11 -15.93 -28.58 -66.80
N GLU A 12 -16.30 -27.69 -67.65
CA GLU A 12 -16.92 -26.39 -67.37
C GLU A 12 -18.29 -26.65 -66.77
N ALA A 13 -18.59 -26.05 -65.62
CA ALA A 13 -19.96 -25.79 -65.21
C ALA A 13 -19.98 -24.47 -64.43
N ALA A 14 -20.50 -23.50 -65.12
CA ALA A 14 -20.95 -22.24 -64.58
C ALA A 14 -22.18 -22.46 -63.65
N GLY A 15 -22.31 -21.60 -62.64
CA GLY A 15 -23.56 -21.47 -61.86
C GLY A 15 -23.26 -21.57 -60.38
N ASP A 16 -23.17 -20.52 -59.65
CA ASP A 16 -24.29 -19.76 -59.11
C ASP A 16 -23.76 -18.51 -58.38
N ARG A 17 -23.99 -17.39 -58.99
CA ARG A 17 -23.91 -16.08 -58.34
C ARG A 17 -25.31 -15.80 -57.79
N SER A 18 -25.58 -16.14 -56.57
CA SER A 18 -26.65 -15.48 -55.82
C SER A 18 -26.89 -16.15 -54.47
N GLU A 19 -26.02 -15.86 -53.50
CA GLU A 19 -26.42 -15.76 -52.10
C GLU A 19 -25.42 -14.88 -51.34
N MET A 20 -25.42 -13.60 -51.68
CA MET A 20 -25.02 -12.61 -50.69
C MET A 20 -26.13 -12.56 -49.65
N LYS A 21 -25.99 -13.35 -48.62
CA LYS A 21 -26.77 -13.17 -47.39
C LYS A 21 -26.56 -11.78 -46.91
N GLU A 22 -27.62 -10.97 -47.01
CA GLU A 22 -27.70 -9.71 -46.28
C GLU A 22 -27.44 -10.01 -44.82
N ILE A 23 -26.24 -9.67 -44.35
CA ILE A 23 -25.92 -9.67 -42.92
C ILE A 23 -26.77 -8.54 -42.36
N ASN A 24 -27.87 -8.90 -41.74
CA ASN A 24 -28.80 -7.98 -41.15
C ASN A 24 -28.05 -7.11 -40.12
N MET A 25 -27.91 -5.85 -40.47
CA MET A 25 -27.25 -4.81 -39.66
C MET A 25 -27.78 -4.73 -38.23
N SER A 26 -29.03 -5.22 -38.03
CA SER A 26 -29.67 -5.35 -36.72
C SER A 26 -29.01 -6.41 -35.83
N THR A 27 -28.46 -7.47 -36.39
CA THR A 27 -27.76 -8.52 -35.63
C THR A 27 -26.35 -8.11 -35.28
N MET A 28 -25.72 -7.29 -36.13
CA MET A 28 -24.38 -6.71 -35.86
C MET A 28 -24.43 -5.67 -34.76
N MET A 29 -25.51 -4.89 -34.66
CA MET A 29 -25.68 -3.91 -33.59
C MET A 29 -26.01 -4.55 -32.22
N LYS A 30 -26.67 -5.69 -32.21
CA LYS A 30 -26.98 -6.42 -30.95
C LYS A 30 -25.75 -7.10 -30.36
N ASN A 31 -24.78 -7.51 -31.18
CA ASN A 31 -23.55 -8.12 -30.71
C ASN A 31 -22.50 -7.08 -30.27
N LEU A 32 -22.66 -5.79 -30.65
CA LEU A 32 -21.79 -4.74 -30.23
C LEU A 32 -22.16 -4.18 -28.86
N GLN A 33 -23.37 -4.47 -28.37
CA GLN A 33 -23.81 -4.02 -27.04
C GLN A 33 -23.46 -4.98 -25.90
N ILE A 34 -22.99 -6.19 -26.20
CA ILE A 34 -22.60 -7.17 -25.15
C ILE A 34 -21.11 -7.13 -24.85
N ALA A 35 -20.29 -6.46 -25.68
CA ALA A 35 -18.85 -6.38 -25.47
C ALA A 35 -18.39 -5.17 -24.63
N SER A 36 -19.30 -4.33 -24.14
CA SER A 36 -18.97 -3.11 -23.39
C SER A 36 -19.17 -3.21 -21.88
N MET A 37 -19.35 -4.41 -21.32
CA MET A 37 -19.57 -4.59 -19.89
C MET A 37 -18.67 -5.65 -19.27
N ALA A 38 -17.37 -5.50 -19.39
CA ALA A 38 -16.42 -6.25 -18.57
C ALA A 38 -15.00 -5.66 -18.62
N VAL A 39 -14.84 -4.37 -18.38
CA VAL A 39 -13.58 -3.81 -17.88
C VAL A 39 -13.92 -2.90 -16.71
N LEU A 40 -14.45 -3.48 -15.66
CA LEU A 40 -14.25 -2.94 -14.31
C LEU A 40 -12.87 -3.39 -13.87
N VAL A 41 -11.88 -2.60 -14.28
CA VAL A 41 -10.56 -2.57 -13.68
C VAL A 41 -10.78 -2.51 -12.17
N ALA A 42 -10.42 -3.59 -11.48
CA ALA A 42 -10.11 -3.53 -10.07
C ALA A 42 -8.91 -2.59 -9.90
N GLY A 43 -9.16 -1.29 -9.97
CA GLY A 43 -8.26 -0.28 -9.49
C GLY A 43 -8.13 -0.54 -8.00
N ALA A 44 -7.06 -1.21 -7.60
CA ALA A 44 -6.60 -1.13 -6.23
C ALA A 44 -6.43 0.36 -5.95
N VAL A 45 -7.42 0.94 -5.27
CA VAL A 45 -7.30 2.25 -4.67
C VAL A 45 -6.19 2.08 -3.65
N LEU A 46 -4.96 2.40 -4.04
CA LEU A 46 -3.91 2.76 -3.10
C LEU A 46 -4.45 4.00 -2.39
N ALA A 47 -5.20 3.76 -1.32
CA ALA A 47 -5.55 4.84 -0.41
C ALA A 47 -4.21 5.47 -0.01
N PRO A 48 -4.00 6.78 -0.23
CA PRO A 48 -2.82 7.44 0.33
C PRO A 48 -2.90 7.15 1.83
N PHE A 49 -1.82 6.60 2.39
CA PHE A 49 -1.64 6.56 3.83
C PHE A 49 -1.65 8.03 4.27
N GLY A 50 -2.84 8.52 4.59
CA GLY A 50 -3.02 9.88 5.06
C GLY A 50 -2.20 10.03 6.33
N ALA A 51 -1.21 10.92 6.29
CA ALA A 51 -0.63 11.47 7.49
C ALA A 51 -1.79 11.94 8.37
N GLN A 52 -2.12 11.23 9.43
CA GLN A 52 -3.06 11.71 10.44
C GLN A 52 -2.33 12.81 11.21
N ALA A 53 -2.48 14.03 10.72
CA ALA A 53 -2.05 15.21 11.44
C ALA A 53 -2.97 15.36 12.66
N GLN A 54 -2.56 14.85 13.79
CA GLN A 54 -3.05 15.40 15.06
C GLN A 54 -2.44 16.79 15.18
N ASN A 55 -3.24 17.79 15.58
CA ASN A 55 -2.74 19.15 15.72
C ASN A 55 -1.39 19.18 16.46
N GLY A 56 -0.33 19.62 15.76
CA GLY A 56 1.03 19.71 16.29
C GLY A 56 1.87 18.43 16.26
N VAL A 57 1.39 17.35 15.66
CA VAL A 57 2.17 16.15 15.34
C VAL A 57 2.29 16.02 13.83
N THR A 58 3.52 15.97 13.32
CA THR A 58 3.80 15.71 11.91
C THR A 58 4.49 14.35 11.78
N ARG A 59 4.02 13.54 10.82
CA ARG A 59 4.62 12.26 10.49
C ARG A 59 5.10 12.30 9.05
N THR A 60 6.36 11.95 8.83
CA THR A 60 6.98 11.88 7.50
C THR A 60 7.46 10.46 7.26
N ASP A 61 6.82 9.76 6.34
CA ASP A 61 7.24 8.41 5.93
C ASP A 61 8.57 8.50 5.20
N LEU A 62 9.56 7.73 5.64
CA LEU A 62 10.91 7.72 5.08
C LEU A 62 11.14 6.50 4.19
N GLN A 63 10.86 5.30 4.71
CA GLN A 63 11.03 4.06 3.96
C GLN A 63 10.18 2.92 4.53
N ARG A 64 9.92 1.92 3.68
CA ARG A 64 9.24 0.67 4.03
C ARG A 64 9.82 -0.47 3.22
N HIS A 65 10.20 -1.57 3.87
CA HIS A 65 10.78 -2.75 3.23
C HIS A 65 10.28 -4.04 3.87
N ASP A 66 10.02 -5.03 3.04
CA ASP A 66 9.81 -6.40 3.53
C ASP A 66 11.09 -6.92 4.16
N LEU A 67 10.97 -7.64 5.27
CA LEU A 67 12.10 -8.29 5.92
C LEU A 67 12.28 -9.72 5.39
N SER A 68 13.47 -10.28 5.60
CA SER A 68 13.73 -11.70 5.33
C SER A 68 12.92 -12.63 6.23
N ALA A 69 12.46 -12.14 7.39
CA ALA A 69 11.50 -12.85 8.25
C ALA A 69 10.12 -12.83 7.60
N PRO A 70 9.50 -13.99 7.30
CA PRO A 70 8.21 -14.03 6.62
C PRO A 70 7.12 -13.26 7.37
N GLY A 71 6.30 -12.49 6.63
CA GLY A 71 5.18 -11.74 7.19
C GLY A 71 5.57 -10.50 8.02
N ARG A 72 6.82 -10.08 7.99
CA ARG A 72 7.33 -8.90 8.69
C ARG A 72 7.83 -7.83 7.73
N GLU A 73 7.69 -6.58 8.13
CA GLU A 73 8.22 -5.41 7.42
C GLU A 73 8.88 -4.43 8.39
N ALA A 74 9.85 -3.69 7.87
CA ALA A 74 10.45 -2.54 8.55
C ALA A 74 9.87 -1.25 7.95
N ILE A 75 9.45 -0.34 8.81
CA ILE A 75 8.93 0.99 8.44
C ILE A 75 9.70 2.01 9.21
N GLN A 76 10.20 3.05 8.54
CA GLN A 76 10.80 4.21 9.23
C GLN A 76 9.99 5.46 8.97
N VAL A 77 9.75 6.19 10.04
CA VAL A 77 8.98 7.44 10.06
C VAL A 77 9.74 8.46 10.90
N ARG A 78 9.88 9.68 10.40
CA ARG A 78 10.20 10.82 11.25
C ARG A 78 8.92 11.33 11.88
N VAL A 79 8.91 11.50 13.20
CA VAL A 79 7.79 12.06 13.96
C VAL A 79 8.25 13.32 14.66
N ASP A 80 7.55 14.43 14.39
CA ASP A 80 7.81 15.73 14.97
C ASP A 80 6.64 16.13 15.86
N LEU A 81 6.91 16.45 17.13
CA LEU A 81 5.93 16.97 18.08
C LEU A 81 6.26 18.44 18.40
N ALA A 82 5.32 19.34 18.16
CA ALA A 82 5.44 20.73 18.54
C ALA A 82 5.52 20.87 20.08
N PRO A 83 6.06 21.98 20.61
CA PRO A 83 6.13 22.23 22.05
C PRO A 83 4.79 22.01 22.75
N GLY A 84 4.78 21.27 23.87
CA GLY A 84 3.59 20.98 24.67
C GLY A 84 2.61 19.98 24.08
N VAL A 85 2.85 19.49 22.85
CA VAL A 85 1.94 18.55 22.18
C VAL A 85 2.15 17.13 22.72
N ALA A 86 1.04 16.39 22.88
CA ALA A 86 1.03 15.00 23.26
C ALA A 86 0.38 14.14 22.18
N PHE A 87 0.91 12.93 21.97
CA PHE A 87 0.33 11.87 21.18
C PHE A 87 -0.31 10.83 22.12
N GLY A 88 -1.59 10.54 21.90
CA GLY A 88 -2.38 9.71 22.79
C GLY A 88 -1.91 8.25 22.92
N LYS A 89 -2.48 7.53 23.87
CA LYS A 89 -2.19 6.11 24.09
C LYS A 89 -2.49 5.30 22.83
N HIS A 90 -1.53 4.45 22.43
CA HIS A 90 -1.63 3.61 21.25
C HIS A 90 -0.74 2.38 21.36
N THR A 91 -0.88 1.48 20.38
CA THR A 91 -0.06 0.26 20.22
C THR A 91 0.37 0.09 18.78
N HIS A 92 1.42 -0.72 18.57
CA HIS A 92 1.87 -1.16 17.25
C HIS A 92 1.80 -2.70 17.13
N PRO A 93 1.58 -3.26 15.91
CA PRO A 93 1.55 -4.71 15.68
C PRO A 93 2.96 -5.33 15.59
N GLY A 94 3.90 -4.82 16.35
CA GLY A 94 5.31 -5.22 16.41
C GLY A 94 6.10 -4.26 17.29
N GLU A 95 7.41 -4.41 17.21
CA GLU A 95 8.37 -3.62 17.98
C GLU A 95 8.57 -2.24 17.39
N GLU A 96 8.84 -1.25 18.25
CA GLU A 96 9.27 0.09 17.87
C GLU A 96 10.62 0.41 18.49
N VAL A 97 11.53 0.92 17.65
CA VAL A 97 12.83 1.44 18.07
C VAL A 97 12.87 2.92 17.79
N ILE A 98 13.01 3.72 18.83
CA ILE A 98 13.04 5.18 18.75
C ILE A 98 14.48 5.66 18.90
N TYR A 99 14.85 6.62 18.04
CA TYR A 99 16.06 7.43 18.19
C TYR A 99 15.66 8.89 18.17
N VAL A 100 15.91 9.62 19.25
CA VAL A 100 15.59 11.06 19.32
C VAL A 100 16.57 11.85 18.49
N LEU A 101 16.08 12.59 17.50
CA LEU A 101 16.86 13.39 16.56
C LEU A 101 17.19 14.77 17.14
N GLU A 102 16.18 15.42 17.73
CA GLU A 102 16.32 16.78 18.30
C GLU A 102 15.29 17.03 19.41
N GLY A 103 15.57 18.03 20.25
CA GLY A 103 14.70 18.40 21.35
C GLY A 103 14.65 17.35 22.44
N GLN A 104 13.48 17.17 23.01
CA GLN A 104 13.20 16.14 24.01
C GLN A 104 11.78 15.60 23.86
N LEU A 105 11.62 14.33 24.19
CA LEU A 105 10.34 13.62 24.18
C LEU A 105 10.18 12.84 25.47
N GLU A 106 9.00 12.87 26.07
CA GLU A 106 8.66 12.06 27.23
C GLU A 106 7.73 10.94 26.80
N TYR A 107 8.12 9.71 27.16
CA TYR A 107 7.35 8.51 26.92
C TYR A 107 6.76 7.94 28.20
N GLN A 108 5.50 7.50 28.09
CA GLN A 108 4.80 6.74 29.13
C GLN A 108 4.48 5.35 28.56
N LEU A 109 5.12 4.31 29.08
CA LEU A 109 4.87 2.91 28.69
C LEU A 109 4.02 2.23 29.75
N GLU A 110 2.76 1.88 29.44
CA GLU A 110 1.83 1.25 30.38
C GLU A 110 1.83 1.96 31.75
N ASP A 111 2.03 1.21 32.83
CA ASP A 111 2.07 1.73 34.19
C ASP A 111 3.50 2.05 34.68
N LYS A 112 4.51 2.04 33.78
CA LYS A 112 5.89 2.40 34.15
C LYS A 112 6.01 3.90 34.37
N PRO A 113 6.96 4.35 35.19
CA PRO A 113 7.25 5.77 35.29
C PRO A 113 7.59 6.37 33.93
N PRO A 114 7.18 7.63 33.66
CA PRO A 114 7.56 8.31 32.43
C PRO A 114 9.08 8.43 32.30
N VAL A 115 9.58 8.34 31.09
CA VAL A 115 10.99 8.56 30.75
C VAL A 115 11.11 9.71 29.79
N THR A 116 11.98 10.70 30.09
CA THR A 116 12.32 11.80 29.20
C THR A 116 13.60 11.48 28.47
N LEU A 117 13.52 11.49 27.14
CA LEU A 117 14.62 11.24 26.21
C LEU A 117 15.05 12.56 25.56
N LYS A 118 16.34 12.71 25.30
CA LYS A 118 16.95 13.86 24.62
C LYS A 118 17.58 13.40 23.30
N ALA A 119 17.94 14.35 22.46
CA ALA A 119 18.66 14.07 21.21
C ALA A 119 19.85 13.10 21.45
N GLY A 120 19.88 12.01 20.69
CA GLY A 120 20.85 10.92 20.81
C GLY A 120 20.41 9.74 21.68
N ASP A 121 19.35 9.91 22.49
CA ASP A 121 18.81 8.81 23.29
C ASP A 121 17.99 7.85 22.46
N VAL A 122 17.88 6.61 22.95
CA VAL A 122 17.12 5.52 22.32
C VAL A 122 16.12 4.91 23.28
N LEU A 123 15.01 4.38 22.72
CA LEU A 123 14.01 3.62 23.47
C LEU A 123 13.56 2.43 22.64
N PHE A 124 13.44 1.27 23.28
CA PHE A 124 12.81 0.10 22.69
C PHE A 124 11.43 -0.13 23.31
N ILE A 125 10.41 -0.23 22.48
CA ILE A 125 9.02 -0.51 22.87
C ILE A 125 8.65 -1.89 22.32
N PRO A 126 8.35 -2.87 23.21
CA PRO A 126 7.92 -4.20 22.79
C PRO A 126 6.60 -4.18 22.00
N ALA A 127 6.39 -5.21 21.18
CA ALA A 127 5.16 -5.39 20.43
C ALA A 127 3.91 -5.33 21.34
N GLY A 128 2.90 -4.57 20.88
CA GLY A 128 1.62 -4.45 21.58
C GLY A 128 1.62 -3.64 22.87
N THR A 129 2.78 -3.11 23.30
CA THR A 129 2.85 -2.28 24.51
C THR A 129 2.06 -0.99 24.33
N ILE A 130 1.14 -0.71 25.25
CA ILE A 130 0.41 0.57 25.29
C ILE A 130 1.38 1.66 25.73
N HIS A 131 1.52 2.70 24.90
CA HIS A 131 2.38 3.83 25.19
C HIS A 131 1.84 5.14 24.64
N SER A 132 2.39 6.24 25.14
CA SER A 132 2.11 7.58 24.66
C SER A 132 3.40 8.42 24.69
N ALA A 133 3.43 9.50 23.90
CA ALA A 133 4.54 10.41 23.85
C ALA A 133 4.05 11.85 24.06
N ARG A 134 4.88 12.71 24.64
CA ARG A 134 4.66 14.16 24.65
C ARG A 134 5.96 14.92 24.50
N ASN A 135 5.88 16.13 24.01
CA ASN A 135 7.00 17.06 24.03
C ASN A 135 6.87 17.99 25.23
N PRO A 136 7.65 17.80 26.30
CA PRO A 136 7.63 18.69 27.47
C PRO A 136 8.48 19.94 27.27
N GLY A 137 9.20 20.08 26.15
CA GLY A 137 10.13 21.14 25.87
C GLY A 137 9.50 22.38 25.23
N SER A 138 10.34 23.36 24.94
CA SER A 138 9.97 24.64 24.32
C SER A 138 10.30 24.71 22.82
N VAL A 139 10.96 23.68 22.28
CA VAL A 139 11.27 23.51 20.85
C VAL A 139 10.66 22.23 20.35
N THR A 140 10.59 22.02 19.04
CA THR A 140 10.13 20.77 18.44
C THR A 140 10.95 19.60 18.97
N GLY A 141 10.28 18.54 19.40
CA GLY A 141 10.89 17.24 19.69
C GLY A 141 10.70 16.34 18.49
N SER A 142 11.79 15.77 17.97
CA SER A 142 11.77 14.91 16.78
C SER A 142 12.41 13.58 17.06
N GLU A 143 11.88 12.54 16.45
CA GLU A 143 12.42 11.19 16.51
C GLU A 143 12.45 10.52 15.14
N LEU A 144 13.35 9.54 15.02
CA LEU A 144 13.29 8.49 14.03
C LEU A 144 12.66 7.26 14.68
N ALA A 145 11.42 6.98 14.33
CA ALA A 145 10.73 5.76 14.73
C ALA A 145 10.97 4.67 13.70
N THR A 146 11.51 3.53 14.15
CA THR A 146 11.70 2.34 13.33
C THR A 146 10.79 1.23 13.86
N TYR A 147 9.83 0.84 13.05
CA TYR A 147 8.86 -0.21 13.36
C TYR A 147 9.28 -1.51 12.68
N ILE A 148 9.25 -2.63 13.43
CA ILE A 148 9.43 -4.00 12.92
C ILE A 148 8.12 -4.74 13.17
N VAL A 149 7.22 -4.73 12.18
CA VAL A 149 5.81 -5.03 12.41
C VAL A 149 5.27 -6.13 11.52
N GLU A 150 4.10 -6.65 11.86
CA GLU A 150 3.36 -7.57 11.00
C GLU A 150 2.87 -6.86 9.75
N LYS A 151 3.23 -7.41 8.59
CA LYS A 151 2.84 -6.88 7.29
C LYS A 151 1.33 -6.90 7.09
N GLY A 152 0.78 -5.79 6.59
CA GLY A 152 -0.64 -5.66 6.30
C GLY A 152 -1.52 -5.37 7.52
N LYS A 153 -0.95 -5.23 8.71
CA LYS A 153 -1.68 -4.73 9.88
C LYS A 153 -1.64 -3.20 9.93
N PRO A 154 -2.66 -2.54 10.49
CA PRO A 154 -2.58 -1.10 10.80
C PRO A 154 -1.36 -0.82 11.68
N LEU A 155 -0.50 0.10 11.24
CA LEU A 155 0.72 0.44 11.98
C LEU A 155 0.43 0.95 13.38
N LEU A 156 -0.70 1.63 13.59
CA LEU A 156 -1.07 2.28 14.83
C LEU A 156 -2.52 1.97 15.19
N THR A 157 -2.77 1.61 16.44
CA THR A 157 -4.11 1.44 17.00
C THR A 157 -4.24 2.30 18.26
N LEU A 158 -5.15 3.29 18.23
CA LEU A 158 -5.42 4.14 19.39
C LEU A 158 -6.13 3.34 20.50
N VAL A 159 -5.72 3.58 21.74
CA VAL A 159 -6.33 3.01 22.96
C VAL A 159 -7.14 4.11 23.64
N LYS A 160 -8.39 3.80 23.96
CA LYS A 160 -9.31 4.72 24.68
C LYS A 160 -9.06 4.73 26.17
#